data_b56644aad6ed0a6d318f7c32e36fd86a
#
_entry.id   b56644aad6ed0a6d318f7c32e36fd86a
#
_cell.length_a   1.000
_cell.length_b   1.000
_cell.length_c   1.000
_cell.angle_alpha   90.00
_cell.angle_beta   90.00
_cell.angle_gamma   90.00
#
_symmetry.space_group_name_H-M   'P 1'
#
loop_
_entity.id
_entity.type
_entity.pdbx_description
1 polymer ?
#
loop_
_entity_poly.entity_id
_entity_poly.type
_entity_poly.pdbx_seq_one_letter_code
_entity_poly.pdbx_strand_id
1 'polypeptide(L)' 'MADLKKKVLTAMKKAGKPVRPGDVAKAINEESKAVSKVISELKSEGKVISPKRCYYAVSE' A
#
# COMPACT_ATOMS: atom_id res chain seq x y z
N MET A 1 -10.40 5.02 8.93
CA MET A 1 -10.16 4.32 7.67
C MET A 1 -9.49 5.19 6.62
N ALA A 2 -9.97 6.42 6.45
CA ALA A 2 -9.32 7.34 5.50
C ALA A 2 -7.86 7.61 5.87
N ASP A 3 -7.56 7.71 7.16
CA ASP A 3 -6.20 7.95 7.63
C ASP A 3 -5.27 6.79 7.29
N LEU A 4 -5.77 5.56 7.40
CA LEU A 4 -4.98 4.39 7.07
C LEU A 4 -4.65 4.37 5.57
N LYS A 5 -5.60 4.73 4.73
CA LYS A 5 -5.35 4.82 3.29
C LYS A 5 -4.25 5.83 3.00
N LYS A 6 -4.32 7.00 3.63
CA LYS A 6 -3.30 8.04 3.45
C LYS A 6 -1.94 7.57 3.93
N LYS A 7 -1.89 6.91 5.08
CA LYS A 7 -0.63 6.38 5.60
C LYS A 7 -0.02 5.38 4.64
N VAL A 8 -0.83 4.47 4.13
CA VAL A 8 -0.36 3.46 3.18
C VAL A 8 0.15 4.12 1.90
N LEU A 9 -0.62 5.03 1.34
CA LEU A 9 -0.22 5.74 0.12
C LEU A 9 1.08 6.50 0.34
N THR A 10 1.18 7.24 1.44
CA THR A 10 2.38 8.01 1.76
C THR A 10 3.60 7.11 1.89
N ALA A 11 3.45 5.99 2.59
CA ALA A 11 4.55 5.05 2.76
C ALA A 11 5.00 4.48 1.41
N MET A 12 4.06 4.14 0.54
CA MET A 12 4.38 3.61 -0.77
C MET A 12 5.04 4.65 -1.66
N LYS A 13 4.58 5.90 -1.60
CA LYS A 13 5.21 7.00 -2.34
C LYS A 13 6.64 7.24 -1.88
N LYS A 14 6.87 7.21 -0.57
CA LYS A 14 8.21 7.38 -0.01
C LYS A 14 9.14 6.26 -0.41
N ALA A 15 8.62 5.05 -0.52
CA ALA A 15 9.43 3.91 -0.93
C ALA A 15 9.95 4.07 -2.36
N GLY A 16 9.16 4.69 -3.23
CA GLY A 16 9.55 4.94 -4.61
C GLY A 16 9.78 3.69 -5.43
N LYS A 17 9.29 2.55 -4.96
CA LYS A 17 9.45 1.24 -5.63
C LYS A 17 8.33 0.33 -5.19
N PRO A 18 8.08 -0.76 -5.93
CA PRO A 18 7.08 -1.73 -5.49
C PRO A 18 7.43 -2.31 -4.14
N VAL A 19 6.44 -2.42 -3.26
CA VAL A 19 6.62 -2.95 -1.90
C VAL A 19 5.52 -3.96 -1.61
N ARG A 20 5.77 -4.81 -0.61
CA ARG A 20 4.78 -5.76 -0.15
C ARG A 20 3.94 -5.14 0.96
N PRO A 21 2.70 -5.64 1.15
CA PRO A 21 1.86 -5.13 2.25
C PRO A 21 2.54 -5.23 3.62
N GLY A 22 3.28 -6.29 3.85
CA GLY A 22 4.01 -6.46 5.12
C GLY A 22 5.06 -5.39 5.34
N ASP A 23 5.74 -4.98 4.28
CA ASP A 23 6.74 -3.92 4.36
C ASP A 23 6.07 -2.58 4.70
N VAL A 24 4.96 -2.30 4.07
CA VAL A 24 4.20 -1.08 4.36
C VAL A 24 3.68 -1.10 5.80
N ALA A 25 3.15 -2.24 6.24
CA ALA A 25 2.64 -2.37 7.59
C ALA A 25 3.72 -2.07 8.63
N LYS A 26 4.92 -2.55 8.41
CA LYS A 26 6.05 -2.26 9.30
C LYS A 26 6.40 -0.78 9.28
N ALA A 27 6.39 -0.18 8.09
CA ALA A 27 6.78 1.22 7.93
C ALA A 27 5.83 2.16 8.68
N ILE A 28 4.54 1.83 8.71
CA ILE A 28 3.54 2.67 9.35
C ILE A 28 3.05 2.11 10.69
N ASN A 29 3.63 0.99 11.12
CA ASN A 29 3.30 0.35 12.39
C ASN A 29 1.81 -0.02 12.48
N GLU A 30 1.30 -0.66 11.44
CA GLU A 30 -0.08 -1.14 11.38
C GLU A 30 -0.10 -2.63 11.08
N GLU A 31 -1.26 -3.25 11.24
CA GLU A 31 -1.39 -4.67 10.94
C GLU A 31 -1.32 -4.93 9.44
N SER A 32 -0.61 -5.99 9.06
CA SER A 32 -0.49 -6.33 7.64
C SER A 32 -1.82 -6.68 7.01
N LYS A 33 -2.74 -7.25 7.77
CA LYS A 33 -4.08 -7.56 7.27
C LYS A 33 -4.83 -6.28 6.89
N ALA A 34 -4.75 -5.27 7.76
CA ALA A 34 -5.41 -3.99 7.49
C ALA A 34 -4.79 -3.31 6.28
N VAL A 35 -3.47 -3.32 6.20
CA VAL A 35 -2.74 -2.73 5.09
C VAL A 35 -3.09 -3.45 3.78
N SER A 36 -3.14 -4.77 3.80
CA SER A 36 -3.48 -5.56 2.62
C SER A 36 -4.88 -5.21 2.11
N LYS A 37 -5.83 -5.06 3.03
CA LYS A 37 -7.19 -4.68 2.67
C LYS A 37 -7.23 -3.29 2.04
N VAL A 38 -6.52 -2.35 2.64
CA VAL A 38 -6.46 -0.98 2.13
C VAL A 38 -5.81 -0.95 0.75
N ILE A 39 -4.73 -1.70 0.56
CA ILE A 39 -4.06 -1.76 -0.74
C ILE A 39 -5.00 -2.34 -1.80
N SER A 40 -5.78 -3.36 -1.43
CA SER A 40 -6.76 -3.94 -2.34
C SER A 40 -7.79 -2.91 -2.76
N GLU A 41 -8.26 -2.11 -1.81
CA GLU A 41 -9.20 -1.02 -2.10
C GLU A 41 -8.59 0.03 -3.01
N LEU A 42 -7.36 0.44 -2.72
CA LEU A 42 -6.66 1.43 -3.53
C LEU A 42 -6.43 0.91 -4.95
N LYS A 43 -6.12 -0.37 -5.07
CA LYS A 43 -5.96 -0.99 -6.38
C LYS A 43 -7.26 -0.94 -7.17
N SER A 44 -8.37 -1.22 -6.50
CA SER A 44 -9.69 -1.15 -7.11
C SER A 44 -10.01 0.26 -7.58
N GLU A 45 -9.52 1.27 -6.87
CA GLU A 45 -9.71 2.67 -7.23
C GLU A 45 -8.74 3.15 -8.31
N GLY A 46 -7.77 2.32 -8.68
CA GLY A 46 -6.78 2.69 -9.67
C GLY A 46 -5.61 3.50 -9.14
N LYS A 47 -5.50 3.64 -7.83
CA LYS A 47 -4.41 4.41 -7.22
C LYS A 47 -3.16 3.59 -6.98
N VAL A 48 -3.31 2.28 -6.95
CA VAL A 48 -2.21 1.35 -6.72
C VAL A 48 -2.23 0.28 -7.81
N ILE A 49 -1.05 -0.10 -8.27
CA ILE A 49 -0.90 -1.15 -9.27
C ILE A 49 -0.07 -2.29 -8.68
N SER A 50 -0.17 -3.46 -9.30
CA SER A 50 0.59 -4.64 -8.89
C SER A 50 1.50 -5.04 -10.04
N PRO A 51 2.71 -4.47 -10.13
CA PRO A 51 3.63 -4.79 -11.23
C PRO A 51 4.21 -6.19 -11.13
N LYS A 52 4.24 -6.74 -9.92
CA LYS A 52 4.71 -8.10 -9.68
C LYS A 52 3.81 -8.77 -8.66
N ARG A 53 3.85 -10.09 -8.65
CA ARG A 53 3.10 -10.88 -7.67
C ARG A 53 3.50 -10.46 -6.26
N CYS A 54 2.54 -10.15 -5.43
CA CYS A 54 2.71 -9.75 -4.03
C CYS A 54 3.38 -8.38 -3.85
N TYR A 55 3.72 -7.70 -4.93
CA TYR A 55 4.29 -6.35 -4.87
C TYR A 55 3.27 -5.33 -5.37
N TYR A 56 3.26 -4.18 -4.74
CA TYR A 56 2.33 -3.11 -5.06
C TYR A 56 3.07 -1.78 -5.12
N ALA A 57 2.63 -0.91 -6.01
CA ALA A 57 3.24 0.39 -6.18
C ALA A 57 2.15 1.43 -6.43
N VAL A 58 2.45 2.67 -6.08
CA VAL A 58 1.54 3.78 -6.38
C VAL A 58 1.55 4.03 -7.88
N SER A 59 0.37 4.16 -8.47
CA SER A 59 0.25 4.33 -9.92
C SER A 59 0.53 5.75 -10.40
N GLU A 60 0.69 6.67 -9.51
CA GLU A 60 1.01 8.06 -9.85
C GLU A 60 2.44 8.23 -10.28
#